data_ff5a8dab6ab103bd2d06d9011167eb0d
#
_entry.id   ff5a8dab6ab103bd2d06d9011167eb0d
#
_cell.length_a   1.000
_cell.length_b   1.000
_cell.length_c   1.000
_cell.angle_alpha   90.00
_cell.angle_beta   90.00
_cell.angle_gamma   90.00
#
_symmetry.space_group_name_H-M   'P 1'
#
loop_
_entity.id
_entity.type
_entity.pdbx_description
1 polymer ?
#
loop_
_entity_poly.entity_id
_entity_poly.type
_entity_poly.pdbx_seq_one_letter_code
_entity_poly.pdbx_strand_id
1 'polypeptide(L)' 'MSKIKNYIMNSVEKQVDKITNEYVEGHIDLNTADNKISDIDNINMVGIDEHNVGDHLYYAKEEHENKMKTKFL' A
#
# COMPACT_ATOMS: atom_id res chain seq x y z
N MET A 1 -14.88 0.02 -22.25
CA MET A 1 -15.32 0.41 -20.90
C MET A 1 -14.56 -0.29 -19.81
N SER A 2 -14.45 -1.60 -19.88
CA SER A 2 -13.65 -2.35 -18.91
C SER A 2 -12.20 -1.90 -18.88
N LYS A 3 -11.65 -1.54 -20.04
CA LYS A 3 -10.26 -1.13 -20.16
C LYS A 3 -9.93 0.13 -19.40
N ILE A 4 -10.86 1.10 -19.39
CA ILE A 4 -10.65 2.37 -18.69
C ILE A 4 -10.65 2.12 -17.18
N LYS A 5 -11.58 1.31 -16.71
CA LYS A 5 -11.68 0.99 -15.30
C LYS A 5 -10.45 0.26 -14.80
N ASN A 6 -9.96 -0.72 -15.59
CA ASN A 6 -8.76 -1.46 -15.24
C ASN A 6 -7.53 -0.56 -15.23
N TYR A 7 -7.46 0.40 -16.13
CA TYR A 7 -6.35 1.35 -16.17
C TYR A 7 -6.29 2.18 -14.89
N ILE A 8 -7.44 2.66 -14.43
CA ILE A 8 -7.50 3.46 -13.20
C ILE A 8 -7.11 2.60 -12.00
N MET A 9 -7.61 1.37 -11.92
CA MET A 9 -7.25 0.45 -10.82
C MET A 9 -5.76 0.17 -10.79
N ASN A 10 -5.16 -0.10 -11.96
CA ASN A 10 -3.73 -0.36 -12.04
C ASN A 10 -2.91 0.85 -11.57
N SER A 11 -3.35 2.05 -11.94
CA SER A 11 -2.68 3.27 -11.52
C SER A 11 -2.74 3.43 -10.00
N VAL A 12 -3.91 3.20 -9.41
CA VAL A 12 -4.09 3.29 -7.97
C VAL A 12 -3.23 2.25 -7.25
N GLU A 13 -3.22 1.02 -7.74
CA GLU A 13 -2.43 -0.05 -7.15
C GLU A 13 -0.93 0.27 -7.17
N LYS A 14 -0.45 0.85 -8.26
CA LYS A 14 0.96 1.25 -8.35
C LYS A 14 1.31 2.32 -7.33
N GLN A 15 0.41 3.28 -7.14
CA GLN A 15 0.62 4.33 -6.14
C GLN A 15 0.63 3.75 -4.72
N VAL A 16 -0.30 2.85 -4.43
CA VAL A 16 -0.35 2.18 -3.13
C VAL A 16 0.92 1.38 -2.90
N ASP A 17 1.35 0.61 -3.89
CA ASP A 17 2.56 -0.21 -3.78
C ASP A 17 3.78 0.66 -3.51
N LYS A 18 3.90 1.78 -4.20
CA LYS A 18 5.03 2.68 -4.01
C LYS A 18 5.07 3.22 -2.58
N ILE A 19 3.93 3.69 -2.09
CA ILE A 19 3.85 4.24 -0.74
C ILE A 19 4.11 3.14 0.30
N THR A 20 3.54 1.96 0.08
CA THR A 20 3.73 0.83 0.96
C THR A 20 5.21 0.44 1.05
N ASN A 21 5.90 0.39 -0.08
CA ASN A 21 7.32 0.10 -0.11
C ASN A 21 8.14 1.14 0.64
N GLU A 22 7.81 2.42 0.46
CA GLU A 22 8.49 3.49 1.20
C GLU A 22 8.32 3.30 2.70
N TYR A 23 7.14 2.89 3.13
CA TYR A 23 6.89 2.65 4.54
C TYR A 23 7.65 1.45 5.07
N VAL A 24 7.60 0.31 4.38
CA VAL A 24 8.28 -0.90 4.87
C VAL A 24 9.80 -0.76 4.85
N GLU A 25 10.33 0.06 3.96
CA GLU A 25 11.76 0.34 3.89
C GLU A 25 12.21 1.40 4.90
N GLY A 26 11.26 2.02 5.60
CA GLY A 26 11.58 2.98 6.63
C GLY A 26 11.79 4.41 6.16
N HIS A 27 11.44 4.71 4.92
CA HIS A 27 11.60 6.06 4.37
C HIS A 27 10.53 7.03 4.88
N ILE A 28 9.36 6.52 5.22
CA ILE A 28 8.26 7.32 5.76
C ILE A 28 7.65 6.57 6.94
N ASP A 29 6.99 7.30 7.84
CA ASP A 29 6.34 6.67 8.98
C ASP A 29 4.90 6.26 8.63
N LEU A 30 4.25 5.57 9.58
CA LEU A 30 2.90 5.07 9.38
C LEU A 30 1.91 6.20 9.10
N ASN A 31 2.01 7.29 9.83
CA ASN A 31 1.12 8.43 9.66
C ASN A 31 1.24 9.02 8.25
N THR A 32 2.46 9.21 7.79
CA THR A 32 2.73 9.76 6.46
C THR A 32 2.21 8.82 5.38
N ALA A 33 2.46 7.52 5.53
CA ALA A 33 1.99 6.52 4.57
C ALA A 33 0.45 6.50 4.52
N ASP A 34 -0.19 6.52 5.68
CA ASP A 34 -1.65 6.54 5.79
C ASP A 34 -2.22 7.76 5.06
N ASN A 35 -1.66 8.93 5.32
CA ASN A 35 -2.12 10.16 4.68
C ASN A 35 -1.93 10.14 3.17
N LYS A 36 -0.80 9.64 2.72
CA LYS A 36 -0.52 9.55 1.27
C LYS A 36 -1.48 8.61 0.57
N ILE A 37 -1.75 7.46 1.16
CA ILE A 37 -2.68 6.49 0.56
C ILE A 37 -4.09 7.05 0.56
N SER A 38 -4.51 7.67 1.66
CA SER A 38 -5.85 8.27 1.75
C SER A 38 -6.07 9.39 0.76
N ASP A 39 -5.00 10.07 0.34
CA ASP A 39 -5.08 11.15 -0.63
C ASP A 39 -5.14 10.67 -2.09
N ILE A 40 -4.92 9.38 -2.32
CA ILE A 40 -4.97 8.86 -3.69
C ILE A 40 -6.41 8.89 -4.20
N ASP A 41 -6.59 9.48 -5.38
CA ASP A 41 -7.89 9.49 -6.04
C ASP A 41 -8.30 8.05 -6.36
N ASN A 42 -9.58 7.75 -6.16
CA ASN A 42 -10.14 6.44 -6.49
C ASN A 42 -9.57 5.29 -5.66
N ILE A 43 -9.02 5.59 -4.47
CA ILE A 43 -8.45 4.55 -3.60
C ILE A 43 -9.48 3.47 -3.28
N ASN A 44 -10.75 3.80 -3.23
CA ASN A 44 -11.82 2.84 -2.93
C ASN A 44 -11.94 1.74 -3.98
N MET A 45 -11.45 1.98 -5.19
CA MET A 45 -11.52 0.98 -6.26
C MET A 45 -10.68 -0.26 -6.00
N VAL A 46 -9.66 -0.14 -5.14
CA VAL A 46 -8.83 -1.29 -4.78
C VAL A 46 -9.20 -1.87 -3.43
N GLY A 47 -10.34 -1.45 -2.87
CA GLY A 47 -10.83 -2.00 -1.61
C GLY A 47 -10.16 -1.46 -0.36
N ILE A 48 -9.39 -0.39 -0.48
CA ILE A 48 -8.75 0.24 0.66
C ILE A 48 -9.54 1.47 1.07
N ASP A 49 -9.85 1.59 2.35
CA ASP A 49 -10.51 2.78 2.89
C ASP A 49 -9.75 3.25 4.14
N GLU A 50 -10.23 4.34 4.73
CA GLU A 50 -9.55 4.94 5.88
C GLU A 50 -9.55 4.03 7.11
N HIS A 51 -10.41 3.02 7.14
CA HIS A 51 -10.49 2.07 8.26
C HIS A 51 -9.48 0.94 8.14
N ASN A 52 -9.15 0.53 6.92
CA ASN A 52 -8.27 -0.63 6.72
C ASN A 52 -6.89 -0.29 6.18
N VAL A 53 -6.61 0.96 5.90
CA VAL A 53 -5.31 1.37 5.37
C VAL A 53 -4.19 1.08 6.36
N GLY A 54 -4.42 1.34 7.64
CA GLY A 54 -3.44 1.05 8.69
C GLY A 54 -3.13 -0.43 8.79
N ASP A 55 -4.18 -1.26 8.73
CA ASP A 55 -4.01 -2.72 8.76
C ASP A 55 -3.21 -3.19 7.55
N HIS A 56 -3.52 -2.65 6.38
CA HIS A 56 -2.81 -3.00 5.16
C HIS A 56 -1.30 -2.72 5.28
N LEU A 57 -0.94 -1.56 5.80
CA LEU A 57 0.45 -1.18 6.00
C LEU A 57 1.13 -2.05 7.04
N TYR A 58 0.44 -2.35 8.11
CA TYR A 58 0.96 -3.20 9.18
C TYR A 58 1.31 -4.59 8.64
N TYR A 59 0.40 -5.20 7.90
CA TYR A 59 0.63 -6.51 7.32
C TYR A 59 1.76 -6.51 6.31
N ALA A 60 1.84 -5.46 5.50
CA ALA A 60 2.92 -5.34 4.52
C ALA A 60 4.29 -5.30 5.19
N LYS A 61 4.40 -4.55 6.27
CA LYS A 61 5.65 -4.45 7.01
C LYS A 61 6.00 -5.78 7.67
N GLU A 62 5.02 -6.44 8.25
CA GLU A 62 5.22 -7.73 8.90
C GLU A 62 5.69 -8.79 7.89
N GLU A 63 5.07 -8.83 6.71
CA GLU A 63 5.51 -9.74 5.65
C GLU A 63 6.93 -9.46 5.21
N HIS A 64 7.29 -8.19 5.09
CA HIS A 64 8.64 -7.80 4.70
C HIS A 64 9.66 -8.30 5.72
N GLU A 65 9.37 -8.11 7.00
CA GLU A 65 10.25 -8.56 8.07
C GLU A 65 10.36 -10.09 8.10
N ASN A 66 9.25 -10.79 7.90
CA ASN A 66 9.24 -12.25 7.86
C ASN A 66 10.06 -12.78 6.69
N LYS A 67 9.97 -12.16 5.53
CA LYS A 67 10.77 -12.55 4.38
C LYS A 67 12.25 -12.39 4.65
N MET A 68 12.63 -11.32 5.33
CA MET A 68 14.02 -11.09 5.70
C MET A 68 14.53 -12.15 6.68
N LYS A 69 13.69 -12.51 7.64
CA LYS A 69 14.05 -13.58 8.60
C LYS A 69 14.22 -14.91 7.91
N THR A 70 13.33 -15.22 6.97
CA THR A 70 13.37 -16.49 6.25
C THR A 70 14.64 -16.61 5.41
N LYS A 71 15.17 -15.51 4.92
CA LYS A 71 16.38 -15.51 4.11
C LYS A 71 17.60 -16.04 4.86
N PHE A 72 17.61 -15.93 6.15
CA PHE A 72 18.75 -16.35 6.96
C PHE A 72 18.64 -17.79 7.45
N LEU A 73 17.56 -18.43 7.10
CA LEU A 73 17.38 -19.84 7.42
C LEU A 73 17.72 -20.70 6.21
#